data_c639164556843c69390aa201f18e9666
#
_entry.id   c639164556843c69390aa201f18e9666
#
_cell.length_a   1.000
_cell.length_b   1.000
_cell.length_c   1.000
_cell.angle_alpha   90.00
_cell.angle_beta   90.00
_cell.angle_gamma   90.00
#
_symmetry.space_group_name_H-M   'P 1'
#
loop_
_entity.id
_entity.type
_entity.pdbx_description
1 polymer ?
#
loop_
_entity_poly.entity_id
_entity_poly.type
_entity_poly.pdbx_seq_one_letter_code
_entity_poly.pdbx_strand_id
1 'polypeptide(L)'
;DVTTRAGIQEIGTWSTGAVMADINADGFLDIYLCQVGDYKEAKGRNQLFINNQDGTFTEKAEAYGLDFVGFSTHAGFFDYDNDGDLDMYLLNHSIKNPEVFVPINERTKSFEGGDKIFQNQLAQGEARFIDVTEETGIYSSALGFGLGLALSDINKDGWTDIYVSNDFA
;
A
#
# COMPACT_ATOMS: atom_id res chain seq x y z
N ASP A 1 -2.41 -24.64 -11.33
CA ASP A 1 -1.75 -23.35 -11.40
C ASP A 1 -2.15 -22.64 -12.69
N VAL A 2 -2.62 -21.40 -12.58
CA VAL A 2 -3.11 -20.58 -13.70
C VAL A 2 -2.33 -19.28 -13.85
N THR A 3 -1.30 -19.07 -13.06
CA THR A 3 -0.53 -17.82 -12.94
C THR A 3 -0.09 -17.28 -14.30
N THR A 4 0.57 -18.12 -15.10
CA THR A 4 1.04 -17.71 -16.45
C THR A 4 -0.13 -17.38 -17.39
N ARG A 5 -1.20 -18.19 -17.36
CA ARG A 5 -2.39 -17.96 -18.20
C ARG A 5 -3.12 -16.68 -17.80
N ALA A 6 -3.15 -16.39 -16.50
CA ALA A 6 -3.79 -15.21 -15.96
C ALA A 6 -2.97 -13.92 -16.21
N GLY A 7 -1.74 -14.01 -16.73
CA GLY A 7 -0.91 -12.84 -16.97
C GLY A 7 -0.25 -12.27 -15.69
N ILE A 8 -0.30 -13.01 -14.59
CA ILE A 8 0.28 -12.58 -13.32
C ILE A 8 1.76 -12.99 -13.31
N GLN A 9 2.63 -12.04 -13.60
CA GLN A 9 4.08 -12.24 -13.51
C GLN A 9 4.65 -11.31 -12.46
N GLU A 10 5.21 -11.87 -11.40
CA GLU A 10 5.96 -11.10 -10.43
C GLU A 10 7.23 -10.51 -11.05
N ILE A 11 7.38 -9.21 -10.92
CA ILE A 11 8.60 -8.49 -11.30
C ILE A 11 9.31 -8.13 -10.00
N GLY A 12 10.15 -9.01 -9.54
CA GLY A 12 10.87 -8.80 -8.30
C GLY A 12 11.29 -10.12 -7.68
N THR A 13 11.94 -10.04 -6.54
CA THR A 13 12.56 -11.19 -5.91
C THR A 13 11.89 -11.58 -4.59
N TRP A 14 11.02 -10.73 -4.04
CA TRP A 14 10.45 -10.96 -2.71
C TRP A 14 9.09 -10.27 -2.55
N SER A 15 8.00 -11.02 -2.69
CA SER A 15 6.64 -10.58 -2.41
C SER A 15 6.31 -10.81 -0.94
N THR A 16 5.62 -9.88 -0.31
CA THR A 16 5.35 -9.80 1.13
C THR A 16 3.88 -9.89 1.47
N GLY A 17 3.04 -9.16 0.73
CA GLY A 17 1.61 -9.12 0.95
C GLY A 17 0.84 -8.96 -0.35
N ALA A 18 -0.39 -9.47 -0.36
CA ALA A 18 -1.33 -9.29 -1.47
C ALA A 18 -2.71 -8.91 -0.93
N VAL A 19 -3.38 -8.03 -1.63
CA VAL A 19 -4.75 -7.62 -1.34
C VAL A 19 -5.55 -7.53 -2.62
N MET A 20 -6.87 -7.81 -2.52
CA MET A 20 -7.79 -7.70 -3.64
C MET A 20 -8.85 -6.64 -3.32
N ALA A 21 -9.08 -5.74 -4.27
CA ALA A 21 -10.09 -4.70 -4.21
C ALA A 21 -10.54 -4.33 -5.62
N ASP A 22 -11.73 -3.79 -5.77
CA ASP A 22 -12.21 -3.20 -7.03
C ASP A 22 -11.73 -1.74 -7.08
N ILE A 23 -10.52 -1.54 -7.61
CA ILE A 23 -9.80 -0.26 -7.53
C ILE A 23 -10.33 0.76 -8.52
N ASN A 24 -10.87 0.28 -9.64
CA ASN A 24 -11.37 1.10 -10.75
C ASN A 24 -12.90 1.16 -10.81
N ALA A 25 -13.60 0.57 -9.81
CA ALA A 25 -15.04 0.51 -9.68
C ALA A 25 -15.75 -0.12 -10.89
N ASP A 26 -15.13 -1.15 -11.51
CA ASP A 26 -15.71 -1.87 -12.65
C ASP A 26 -16.49 -3.13 -12.27
N GLY A 27 -16.57 -3.47 -10.98
CA GLY A 27 -17.25 -4.62 -10.41
C GLY A 27 -16.41 -5.88 -10.34
N PHE A 28 -15.14 -5.84 -10.71
CA PHE A 28 -14.21 -6.97 -10.65
C PHE A 28 -13.03 -6.67 -9.73
N LEU A 29 -12.59 -7.68 -8.98
CA LEU A 29 -11.48 -7.50 -8.05
C LEU A 29 -10.15 -7.47 -8.80
N ASP A 30 -9.37 -6.43 -8.56
CA ASP A 30 -7.98 -6.27 -8.94
C ASP A 30 -7.06 -6.84 -7.86
N ILE A 31 -5.78 -6.99 -8.15
CA ILE A 31 -4.79 -7.51 -7.20
C ILE A 31 -3.67 -6.49 -7.03
N TYR A 32 -3.45 -6.07 -5.79
CA TYR A 32 -2.26 -5.29 -5.43
C TYR A 32 -1.26 -6.17 -4.68
N LEU A 33 0.00 -6.18 -5.15
CA LEU A 33 1.07 -7.01 -4.62
C LEU A 33 2.17 -6.14 -4.04
N CYS A 34 2.39 -6.26 -2.73
CA CYS A 34 3.48 -5.62 -2.03
C CYS A 34 4.79 -6.40 -2.23
N GLN A 35 5.87 -5.68 -2.46
CA GLN A 35 7.20 -6.26 -2.66
C GLN A 35 8.27 -5.53 -1.87
N VAL A 36 9.37 -6.25 -1.60
CA VAL A 36 10.60 -5.65 -1.09
C VAL A 36 11.38 -5.07 -2.25
N GLY A 37 11.57 -3.76 -2.22
CA GLY A 37 12.39 -3.03 -3.15
C GLY A 37 13.55 -2.31 -2.46
N ASP A 38 14.64 -2.15 -3.16
CA ASP A 38 15.86 -1.42 -2.75
C ASP A 38 16.45 -1.84 -1.39
N TYR A 39 16.35 -3.15 -1.08
CA TYR A 39 16.95 -3.72 0.12
C TYR A 39 17.87 -4.90 -0.26
N LYS A 40 19.18 -4.77 -0.02
CA LYS A 40 20.21 -5.75 -0.42
C LYS A 40 20.11 -6.06 -1.91
N GLU A 41 19.87 -7.33 -2.24
CA GLU A 41 19.73 -7.82 -3.63
C GLU A 41 18.29 -7.68 -4.16
N ALA A 42 17.32 -7.34 -3.29
CA ALA A 42 15.94 -7.16 -3.72
C ALA A 42 15.77 -5.83 -4.49
N LYS A 43 15.21 -5.92 -5.68
CA LYS A 43 14.95 -4.79 -6.59
C LYS A 43 13.50 -4.77 -7.05
N GLY A 44 12.61 -5.23 -6.19
CA GLY A 44 11.17 -5.24 -6.44
C GLY A 44 10.56 -3.85 -6.42
N ARG A 45 9.37 -3.75 -6.96
CA ARG A 45 8.44 -2.66 -6.78
C ARG A 45 7.05 -3.23 -6.63
N ASN A 46 6.18 -2.53 -5.95
CA ASN A 46 4.79 -2.96 -5.81
C ASN A 46 4.13 -3.05 -7.19
N GLN A 47 3.21 -4.00 -7.34
CA GLN A 47 2.53 -4.26 -8.60
C GLN A 47 1.02 -4.16 -8.42
N LEU A 48 0.34 -3.66 -9.45
CA LEU A 48 -1.11 -3.61 -9.54
C LEU A 48 -1.55 -4.37 -10.79
N PHE A 49 -2.32 -5.42 -10.59
CA PHE A 49 -2.88 -6.23 -11.66
C PHE A 49 -4.38 -5.94 -11.81
N ILE A 50 -4.72 -5.19 -12.84
CA ILE A 50 -6.11 -4.87 -13.19
C ILE A 50 -6.76 -6.07 -13.87
N ASN A 51 -7.96 -6.44 -13.42
CA ASN A 51 -8.75 -7.55 -13.94
C ASN A 51 -9.31 -7.21 -15.34
N ASN A 52 -9.02 -8.03 -16.32
CA ASN A 52 -9.54 -7.85 -17.68
C ASN A 52 -10.94 -8.46 -17.91
N GLN A 53 -11.60 -8.96 -16.86
CA GLN A 53 -12.95 -9.56 -16.87
C GLN A 53 -13.05 -10.86 -17.70
N ASP A 54 -11.93 -11.42 -18.14
CA ASP A 54 -11.84 -12.66 -18.94
C ASP A 54 -11.01 -13.76 -18.25
N GLY A 55 -10.65 -13.54 -16.97
CA GLY A 55 -9.80 -14.42 -16.18
C GLY A 55 -8.30 -14.14 -16.40
N THR A 56 -7.97 -13.02 -17.00
CA THR A 56 -6.60 -12.51 -17.13
C THR A 56 -6.45 -11.16 -16.43
N PHE A 57 -5.21 -10.73 -16.22
CA PHE A 57 -4.88 -9.48 -15.56
C PHE A 57 -3.81 -8.73 -16.36
N THR A 58 -3.82 -7.41 -16.22
CA THR A 58 -2.81 -6.53 -16.82
C THR A 58 -2.11 -5.72 -15.72
N GLU A 59 -0.78 -5.76 -15.67
CA GLU A 59 0.01 -4.97 -14.74
C GLU A 59 -0.07 -3.47 -15.10
N LYS A 60 -0.42 -2.62 -14.12
CA LYS A 60 -0.71 -1.19 -14.29
C LYS A 60 -0.20 -0.31 -13.16
N ALA A 61 0.65 -0.80 -12.25
CA ALA A 61 1.07 -0.03 -11.07
C ALA A 61 1.67 1.33 -11.44
N GLU A 62 2.56 1.39 -12.43
CA GLU A 62 3.16 2.65 -12.90
C GLU A 62 2.10 3.63 -13.44
N ALA A 63 1.15 3.13 -14.24
CA ALA A 63 0.09 3.97 -14.83
C ALA A 63 -0.84 4.54 -13.75
N TYR A 64 -1.05 3.80 -12.65
CA TYR A 64 -1.86 4.23 -11.52
C TYR A 64 -1.08 4.98 -10.45
N GLY A 65 0.26 5.12 -10.56
CA GLY A 65 1.11 5.77 -9.55
C GLY A 65 1.29 4.94 -8.28
N LEU A 66 1.15 3.61 -8.38
CA LEU A 66 1.21 2.67 -7.25
C LEU A 66 2.43 1.73 -7.30
N ASP A 67 3.41 2.01 -8.17
CA ASP A 67 4.64 1.21 -8.33
C ASP A 67 5.72 1.55 -7.30
N PHE A 68 5.31 1.79 -6.06
CA PHE A 68 6.18 2.21 -4.97
C PHE A 68 7.37 1.25 -4.78
N VAL A 69 8.55 1.83 -4.57
CA VAL A 69 9.80 1.12 -4.28
C VAL A 69 10.17 1.36 -2.82
N GLY A 70 10.11 0.30 -2.01
CA GLY A 70 10.40 0.34 -0.58
C GLY A 70 10.25 -1.05 0.03
N PHE A 71 10.16 -1.14 1.35
CA PHE A 71 9.88 -2.40 2.03
C PHE A 71 8.40 -2.46 2.42
N SER A 72 7.53 -2.62 1.43
CA SER A 72 6.10 -2.75 1.68
C SER A 72 5.78 -4.14 2.22
N THR A 73 4.94 -4.22 3.26
CA THR A 73 4.53 -5.49 3.89
C THR A 73 3.07 -5.81 3.64
N HIS A 74 2.22 -4.80 3.58
CA HIS A 74 0.80 -4.97 3.36
C HIS A 74 0.18 -3.70 2.78
N ALA A 75 -1.02 -3.80 2.22
CA ALA A 75 -1.84 -2.67 1.82
C ALA A 75 -3.29 -2.90 2.24
N GLY A 76 -4.04 -1.81 2.42
CA GLY A 76 -5.48 -1.87 2.65
C GLY A 76 -6.16 -0.80 1.82
N PHE A 77 -7.31 -1.15 1.23
CA PHE A 77 -8.13 -0.23 0.46
C PHE A 77 -9.36 0.19 1.25
N PHE A 78 -9.67 1.46 1.27
CA PHE A 78 -10.80 2.05 1.99
C PHE A 78 -11.05 3.47 1.45
N ASP A 79 -12.24 3.96 1.59
CA ASP A 79 -12.61 5.33 1.23
C ASP A 79 -12.22 6.24 2.41
N TYR A 80 -11.07 6.96 2.31
CA TYR A 80 -10.54 7.74 3.43
C TYR A 80 -11.15 9.12 3.54
N ASP A 81 -11.65 9.68 2.45
CA ASP A 81 -12.23 11.03 2.39
C ASP A 81 -13.74 11.05 2.10
N ASN A 82 -14.36 9.86 2.03
CA ASN A 82 -15.79 9.65 1.79
C ASN A 82 -16.27 10.21 0.44
N ASP A 83 -15.43 10.15 -0.60
CA ASP A 83 -15.78 10.59 -1.96
C ASP A 83 -16.37 9.46 -2.84
N GLY A 84 -16.35 8.22 -2.33
CA GLY A 84 -17.01 7.04 -2.92
C GLY A 84 -16.09 6.17 -3.75
N ASP A 85 -14.81 6.47 -3.86
CA ASP A 85 -13.82 5.56 -4.44
C ASP A 85 -12.89 4.96 -3.36
N LEU A 86 -12.08 3.97 -3.74
CA LEU A 86 -11.20 3.29 -2.80
C LEU A 86 -9.79 3.87 -2.87
N ASP A 87 -9.36 4.44 -1.77
CA ASP A 87 -7.99 4.88 -1.50
C ASP A 87 -7.13 3.75 -0.94
N MET A 88 -5.84 3.98 -0.75
CA MET A 88 -4.94 2.96 -0.27
C MET A 88 -4.08 3.44 0.90
N TYR A 89 -4.07 2.66 2.00
CA TYR A 89 -3.01 2.71 3.01
C TYR A 89 -1.94 1.67 2.66
N LEU A 90 -0.69 2.09 2.52
CA LEU A 90 0.46 1.22 2.27
C LEU A 90 1.30 1.12 3.55
N LEU A 91 1.35 -0.09 4.09
CA LEU A 91 2.13 -0.41 5.28
C LEU A 91 3.56 -0.78 4.88
N ASN A 92 4.52 -0.06 5.43
CA ASN A 92 5.94 -0.29 5.18
C ASN A 92 6.67 -0.77 6.43
N HIS A 93 7.76 -1.50 6.20
CA HIS A 93 8.65 -2.01 7.23
C HIS A 93 9.99 -1.26 7.17
N SER A 94 10.51 -0.84 8.31
CA SER A 94 11.81 -0.17 8.36
C SER A 94 12.94 -1.11 7.93
N ILE A 95 13.84 -0.59 7.12
CA ILE A 95 15.11 -1.24 6.77
C ILE A 95 16.24 -0.84 7.73
N LYS A 96 15.96 0.03 8.71
CA LYS A 96 16.96 0.47 9.69
C LYS A 96 17.19 -0.62 10.73
N ASN A 97 18.43 -0.69 11.23
CA ASN A 97 18.76 -1.66 12.27
C ASN A 97 17.97 -1.36 13.56
N PRO A 98 17.15 -2.32 14.06
CA PRO A 98 16.40 -2.13 15.30
C PRO A 98 17.28 -1.94 16.54
N GLU A 99 18.58 -2.28 16.49
CA GLU A 99 19.53 -2.03 17.57
C GLU A 99 19.82 -0.54 17.79
N VAL A 100 19.47 0.31 16.81
CA VAL A 100 19.53 1.77 16.99
C VAL A 100 18.26 2.21 17.68
N PHE A 101 18.24 2.11 19.00
CA PHE A 101 17.15 2.64 19.82
C PHE A 101 17.11 4.16 19.67
N VAL A 102 16.09 4.66 18.96
CA VAL A 102 15.81 6.10 18.90
C VAL A 102 14.74 6.41 19.93
N PRO A 103 15.01 7.30 20.91
CA PRO A 103 14.03 7.70 21.90
C PRO A 103 12.74 8.21 21.23
N ILE A 104 11.59 7.93 21.84
CA ILE A 104 10.26 8.30 21.30
C ILE A 104 10.16 9.80 20.93
N ASN A 105 10.82 10.67 21.72
CA ASN A 105 10.86 12.11 21.49
C ASN A 105 11.74 12.54 20.29
N GLU A 106 12.55 11.64 19.76
CA GLU A 106 13.38 11.87 18.57
C GLU A 106 12.86 11.17 17.31
N ARG A 107 11.69 10.54 17.40
CA ARG A 107 11.02 9.92 16.24
C ARG A 107 10.60 11.02 15.26
N THR A 108 11.42 11.27 14.29
CA THR A 108 11.10 12.20 13.21
C THR A 108 10.18 11.53 12.21
N LYS A 109 9.15 12.24 11.78
CA LYS A 109 8.36 11.84 10.61
C LYS A 109 9.29 11.68 9.41
N SER A 110 9.14 10.61 8.67
CA SER A 110 9.85 10.38 7.43
C SER A 110 8.88 9.87 6.38
N PHE A 111 8.54 10.74 5.46
CA PHE A 111 7.62 10.41 4.38
C PHE A 111 8.26 9.53 3.28
N GLU A 112 9.59 9.34 3.29
CA GLU A 112 10.28 8.53 2.29
C GLU A 112 10.24 7.02 2.59
N GLY A 113 10.31 6.63 3.86
CA GLY A 113 10.42 5.21 4.24
C GLY A 113 9.35 4.73 5.22
N GLY A 114 8.37 5.58 5.57
CA GLY A 114 7.26 5.23 6.44
C GLY A 114 6.02 4.79 5.67
N ASP A 115 4.94 4.59 6.42
CA ASP A 115 3.63 4.26 5.85
C ASP A 115 3.11 5.39 4.95
N LYS A 116 2.27 5.03 3.98
CA LYS A 116 1.74 5.95 2.97
C LYS A 116 0.22 5.90 2.90
N ILE A 117 -0.37 7.05 2.57
CA ILE A 117 -1.74 7.12 2.06
C ILE A 117 -1.71 7.62 0.62
N PHE A 118 -2.36 6.88 -0.26
CA PHE A 118 -2.54 7.25 -1.66
C PHE A 118 -4.03 7.47 -1.91
N GLN A 119 -4.38 8.68 -2.32
CA GLN A 119 -5.73 9.05 -2.71
C GLN A 119 -5.99 8.64 -4.15
N ASN A 120 -7.09 7.95 -4.38
CA ASN A 120 -7.59 7.66 -5.71
C ASN A 120 -8.18 8.94 -6.33
N GLN A 121 -8.03 9.11 -7.61
CA GLN A 121 -8.58 10.26 -8.34
C GLN A 121 -9.73 9.82 -9.27
N LEU A 122 -10.30 8.66 -9.03
CA LEU A 122 -11.36 8.10 -9.88
C LEU A 122 -12.64 8.95 -9.82
N ALA A 123 -13.01 9.43 -8.63
CA ALA A 123 -14.13 10.35 -8.45
C ALA A 123 -13.93 11.67 -9.21
N GLN A 124 -12.68 12.07 -9.47
CA GLN A 124 -12.30 13.21 -10.29
C GLN A 124 -12.19 12.88 -11.79
N GLY A 125 -12.42 11.61 -12.17
CA GLY A 125 -12.39 11.12 -13.54
C GLY A 125 -11.00 10.70 -14.03
N GLU A 126 -10.04 10.53 -13.14
CA GLU A 126 -8.67 10.08 -13.46
C GLU A 126 -8.37 8.73 -12.81
N ALA A 127 -8.01 7.71 -13.61
CA ALA A 127 -7.62 6.40 -13.11
C ALA A 127 -6.17 6.41 -12.60
N ARG A 128 -5.92 7.09 -11.48
CA ARG A 128 -4.59 7.20 -10.86
C ARG A 128 -4.69 7.54 -9.37
N PHE A 129 -3.60 7.27 -8.63
CA PHE A 129 -3.44 7.64 -7.24
C PHE A 129 -2.38 8.72 -7.06
N ILE A 130 -2.55 9.53 -6.03
CA ILE A 130 -1.57 10.53 -5.58
C ILE A 130 -1.18 10.28 -4.13
N ASP A 131 0.10 10.48 -3.80
CA ASP A 131 0.59 10.39 -2.41
C ASP A 131 0.13 11.62 -1.63
N VAL A 132 -0.75 11.41 -0.65
CA VAL A 132 -1.30 12.45 0.24
C VAL A 132 -0.88 12.24 1.70
N THR A 133 0.18 11.48 1.92
CA THR A 133 0.65 11.10 3.26
C THR A 133 0.90 12.30 4.16
N GLU A 134 1.49 13.35 3.63
CA GLU A 134 1.81 14.55 4.42
C GLU A 134 0.56 15.31 4.83
N GLU A 135 -0.39 15.44 3.91
CA GLU A 135 -1.65 16.17 4.09
C GLU A 135 -2.58 15.49 5.09
N THR A 136 -2.59 14.16 5.12
CA THR A 136 -3.44 13.38 6.03
C THR A 136 -2.99 13.44 7.48
N GLY A 137 -1.72 13.81 7.73
CA GLY A 137 -1.18 13.94 9.07
C GLY A 137 -0.94 12.61 9.79
N ILE A 138 -1.01 11.46 9.12
CA ILE A 138 -0.66 10.17 9.73
C ILE A 138 0.77 10.20 10.28
N TYR A 139 1.01 9.36 11.26
CA TYR A 139 2.37 9.18 11.76
C TYR A 139 3.13 8.24 10.84
N SER A 140 3.82 8.80 9.85
CA SER A 140 4.71 8.07 8.96
C SER A 140 6.14 8.19 9.43
N SER A 141 6.81 7.07 9.75
CA SER A 141 8.16 7.05 10.29
C SER A 141 8.99 5.95 9.63
N ALA A 142 10.22 6.30 9.24
CA ALA A 142 11.20 5.32 8.77
C ALA A 142 11.66 4.32 9.85
N LEU A 143 11.15 4.43 11.07
CA LEU A 143 11.40 3.52 12.18
C LEU A 143 10.22 2.57 12.44
N GLY A 144 9.14 2.67 11.69
CA GLY A 144 8.02 1.74 11.76
C GLY A 144 8.44 0.34 11.28
N PHE A 145 8.03 -0.70 12.01
CA PHE A 145 8.22 -2.10 11.64
C PHE A 145 6.85 -2.73 11.42
N GLY A 146 6.09 -2.18 10.47
CA GLY A 146 4.70 -2.53 10.21
C GLY A 146 4.52 -3.99 9.83
N LEU A 147 3.68 -4.72 10.58
CA LEU A 147 3.36 -6.13 10.36
C LEU A 147 1.90 -6.38 10.06
N GLY A 148 1.01 -5.56 10.57
CA GLY A 148 -0.42 -5.76 10.38
C GLY A 148 -1.19 -4.46 10.30
N LEU A 149 -2.23 -4.47 9.50
CA LEU A 149 -3.14 -3.35 9.24
C LEU A 149 -4.58 -3.80 9.48
N ALA A 150 -5.34 -2.99 10.21
CA ALA A 150 -6.79 -3.14 10.32
C ALA A 150 -7.47 -1.79 10.03
N LEU A 151 -8.54 -1.84 9.25
CA LEU A 151 -9.34 -0.72 8.81
C LEU A 151 -10.79 -0.94 9.25
N SER A 152 -11.34 -0.06 10.06
CA SER A 152 -12.72 -0.14 10.54
C SER A 152 -13.16 1.17 11.19
N ASP A 153 -14.40 1.54 11.05
CA ASP A 153 -15.03 2.59 11.88
C ASP A 153 -15.32 2.03 13.28
N ILE A 154 -14.35 2.18 14.20
CA ILE A 154 -14.39 1.60 15.55
C ILE A 154 -15.30 2.42 16.47
N ASN A 155 -15.28 3.74 16.33
CA ASN A 155 -16.03 4.69 17.17
C ASN A 155 -17.44 5.01 16.63
N LYS A 156 -17.77 4.56 15.41
CA LYS A 156 -19.03 4.75 14.71
C LYS A 156 -19.34 6.21 14.36
N ASP A 157 -18.33 6.94 13.96
CA ASP A 157 -18.46 8.33 13.49
C ASP A 157 -18.62 8.47 11.98
N GLY A 158 -18.58 7.37 11.25
CA GLY A 158 -18.69 7.32 9.78
C GLY A 158 -17.37 7.45 9.05
N TRP A 159 -16.25 7.55 9.77
CA TRP A 159 -14.89 7.56 9.20
C TRP A 159 -14.17 6.26 9.50
N THR A 160 -13.35 5.81 8.58
CA THR A 160 -12.56 4.61 8.80
C THR A 160 -11.35 4.92 9.67
N ASP A 161 -11.27 4.26 10.83
CA ASP A 161 -10.09 4.27 11.70
C ASP A 161 -9.02 3.32 11.17
N ILE A 162 -7.75 3.69 11.37
CA ILE A 162 -6.58 2.91 10.93
C ILE A 162 -5.83 2.42 12.17
N TYR A 163 -5.67 1.11 12.29
CA TYR A 163 -4.84 0.50 13.31
C TYR A 163 -3.67 -0.24 12.68
N VAL A 164 -2.45 0.13 13.09
CA VAL A 164 -1.20 -0.49 12.63
C VAL A 164 -0.52 -1.19 13.79
N SER A 165 -0.17 -2.45 13.62
CA SER A 165 0.69 -3.18 14.56
C SER A 165 2.13 -3.21 14.06
N ASN A 166 3.07 -2.90 14.95
CA ASN A 166 4.50 -2.91 14.68
C ASN A 166 5.19 -3.98 15.51
N ASP A 167 6.31 -4.54 15.01
CA ASP A 167 7.12 -5.53 15.72
C ASP A 167 7.91 -4.90 16.87
N PHE A 168 8.41 -3.68 16.66
CA PHE A 168 9.09 -2.88 17.67
C PHE A 168 8.46 -1.50 17.80
N ALA A 169 8.41 -1.00 19.01
CA ALA A 169 7.84 0.32 19.34
C ALA A 169 8.93 1.35 19.64
#